data_9d607c3bfd1161f8c65335ce89f4f056
#
_entry.id   9d607c3bfd1161f8c65335ce89f4f056
#
_cell.length_a   1.000
_cell.length_b   1.000
_cell.length_c   1.000
_cell.angle_alpha   90.00
_cell.angle_beta   90.00
_cell.angle_gamma   90.00
#
_symmetry.space_group_name_H-M   'P 1'
#
loop_
_entity.id
_entity.type
_entity.pdbx_description
1 polymer ?
#
loop_
_entity_poly.entity_id
_entity_poly.type
_entity_poly.pdbx_seq_one_letter_code
_entity_poly.pdbx_strand_id
1 'polypeptide(L)'
;FSISLAKGRRLETIETSAQRTSASHQVRMGSTATLDKPSVSTSLSDDGDLGEGRRAGNIGMSLTWLGTLLLGMAILFRGLSAGRVPMGNMYEFSLAAGFAVSLTYCLMSISRDLRWLGVFITVPVLLDLGLALTVLYAESSQLVPALNSYWLAIHVSAAVVCFGAFTIGAALSGL
;
A
#
# COMPACT_ATOMS: atom_id res chain seq x y z
N PHE A 1 19.03 46.69 0.65
CA PHE A 1 19.82 45.54 1.13
C PHE A 1 19.48 44.24 0.42
N SER A 2 18.25 44.02 -0.05
CA SER A 2 17.81 42.74 -0.67
C SER A 2 18.33 42.52 -2.09
N ILE A 3 18.63 43.54 -2.85
CA ILE A 3 19.07 43.44 -4.27
C ILE A 3 20.54 43.04 -4.39
N SER A 4 21.37 43.42 -3.42
CA SER A 4 22.81 43.08 -3.40
C SER A 4 23.05 41.61 -3.12
N LEU A 5 22.22 40.98 -2.29
CA LEU A 5 22.31 39.52 -1.95
C LEU A 5 21.90 38.63 -3.12
N ALA A 6 20.91 39.05 -3.92
CA ALA A 6 20.47 38.30 -5.10
C ALA A 6 21.51 38.30 -6.22
N LYS A 7 22.26 39.41 -6.37
CA LYS A 7 23.32 39.52 -7.38
C LYS A 7 24.56 38.68 -7.03
N GLY A 8 24.93 38.64 -5.74
CA GLY A 8 26.02 37.75 -5.28
C GLY A 8 25.76 36.27 -5.51
N ARG A 9 24.53 35.83 -5.20
CA ARG A 9 24.14 34.43 -5.38
C ARG A 9 24.08 34.02 -6.86
N ARG A 10 23.76 34.91 -7.77
CA ARG A 10 23.78 34.64 -9.22
C ARG A 10 25.20 34.51 -9.78
N LEU A 11 26.16 35.28 -9.26
CA LEU A 11 27.54 35.18 -9.71
C LEU A 11 28.21 33.89 -9.24
N GLU A 12 27.96 33.47 -8.01
CA GLU A 12 28.46 32.16 -7.50
C GLU A 12 27.93 30.97 -8.31
N THR A 13 26.66 31.02 -8.72
CA THR A 13 26.05 29.94 -9.51
C THR A 13 26.68 29.86 -10.92
N ILE A 14 27.02 31.01 -11.52
CA ILE A 14 27.67 31.08 -12.85
C ILE A 14 29.12 30.55 -12.77
N GLU A 15 29.87 30.95 -11.74
CA GLU A 15 31.25 30.47 -11.55
C GLU A 15 31.31 28.98 -11.29
N THR A 16 30.40 28.44 -10.46
CA THR A 16 30.33 26.98 -10.20
C THR A 16 29.96 26.20 -11.46
N SER A 17 29.09 26.74 -12.32
CA SER A 17 28.74 26.14 -13.61
C SER A 17 29.90 26.15 -14.59
N ALA A 18 30.64 27.24 -14.67
CA ALA A 18 31.81 27.38 -15.54
C ALA A 18 32.94 26.42 -15.13
N GLN A 19 33.20 26.27 -13.82
CA GLN A 19 34.19 25.32 -13.29
C GLN A 19 33.83 23.86 -13.59
N ARG A 20 32.53 23.51 -13.47
CA ARG A 20 32.04 22.16 -13.81
C ARG A 20 32.25 21.83 -15.29
N THR A 21 31.97 22.80 -16.17
CA THR A 21 32.15 22.61 -17.63
C THR A 21 33.60 22.48 -18.01
N SER A 22 34.50 23.24 -17.40
CA SER A 22 35.95 23.15 -17.63
C SER A 22 36.54 21.83 -17.13
N ALA A 23 36.08 21.35 -15.95
CA ALA A 23 36.53 20.06 -15.41
C ALA A 23 36.09 18.88 -16.27
N SER A 24 34.88 18.93 -16.82
CA SER A 24 34.37 17.87 -17.70
C SER A 24 35.09 17.82 -19.06
N HIS A 25 35.55 18.98 -19.55
CA HIS A 25 36.32 19.04 -20.81
C HIS A 25 37.75 18.53 -20.63
N GLN A 26 38.38 18.76 -19.47
CA GLN A 26 39.75 18.30 -19.18
C GLN A 26 39.79 16.78 -18.97
N VAL A 27 38.75 16.18 -18.37
CA VAL A 27 38.63 14.71 -18.20
C VAL A 27 38.43 14.02 -19.55
N ARG A 28 37.87 14.69 -20.56
CA ARG A 28 37.65 14.12 -21.89
C ARG A 28 38.89 14.11 -22.80
N MET A 29 39.90 14.96 -22.54
CA MET A 29 41.13 15.02 -23.34
C MET A 29 42.25 14.13 -22.82
N GLY A 30 42.16 13.59 -21.61
CA GLY A 30 43.17 12.74 -20.98
C GLY A 30 43.03 11.23 -21.18
N SER A 31 42.00 10.77 -21.90
CA SER A 31 41.68 9.35 -22.00
C SER A 31 41.70 8.80 -23.42
N THR A 32 42.87 8.97 -24.08
CA THR A 32 43.19 8.21 -25.30
C THR A 32 44.52 7.54 -25.13
N ALA A 33 44.60 6.50 -24.35
CA ALA A 33 45.58 5.39 -24.46
C ALA A 33 45.48 4.50 -23.23
N THR A 34 44.57 3.56 -23.22
CA THR A 34 44.79 2.17 -22.77
C THR A 34 43.62 1.33 -23.18
N LEU A 35 43.84 0.44 -24.11
CA LEU A 35 43.01 -0.71 -24.39
C LEU A 35 42.96 -1.56 -23.13
N ASP A 36 41.84 -1.47 -22.39
CA ASP A 36 41.48 -2.49 -21.42
C ASP A 36 40.00 -2.74 -21.48
N LYS A 37 39.68 -3.95 -21.88
CA LYS A 37 38.51 -4.83 -21.71
C LYS A 37 37.20 -4.17 -21.24
N PRO A 38 36.12 -4.25 -22.02
CA PRO A 38 34.82 -3.78 -21.59
C PRO A 38 34.31 -4.70 -20.47
N SER A 39 34.37 -4.22 -19.24
CA SER A 39 33.61 -4.78 -18.14
C SER A 39 32.12 -4.36 -18.27
N VAL A 40 31.49 -4.86 -19.33
CA VAL A 40 30.03 -4.80 -19.54
C VAL A 40 29.46 -6.07 -18.95
N SER A 41 29.22 -6.12 -17.65
CA SER A 41 28.47 -7.23 -17.07
C SER A 41 27.87 -6.98 -15.69
N THR A 42 27.79 -5.73 -15.20
CA THR A 42 27.20 -5.50 -13.88
C THR A 42 25.97 -4.59 -13.90
N SER A 43 25.65 -3.92 -15.01
CA SER A 43 24.51 -3.00 -15.08
C SER A 43 23.24 -3.61 -15.67
N LEU A 44 23.35 -4.74 -16.39
CA LEU A 44 22.17 -5.38 -17.02
C LEU A 44 21.36 -6.29 -16.10
N SER A 45 21.96 -6.78 -15.01
CA SER A 45 21.28 -7.63 -14.04
C SER A 45 20.50 -6.83 -13.01
N ASP A 46 20.93 -5.62 -12.68
CA ASP A 46 20.28 -4.78 -11.66
C ASP A 46 18.99 -4.13 -12.18
N ASP A 47 18.98 -3.68 -13.45
CA ASP A 47 17.79 -3.12 -14.09
C ASP A 47 16.70 -4.18 -14.36
N GLY A 48 17.07 -5.43 -14.59
CA GLY A 48 16.13 -6.56 -14.75
C GLY A 48 15.43 -6.89 -13.44
N ASP A 49 16.17 -6.97 -12.35
CA ASP A 49 15.66 -7.34 -11.02
C ASP A 49 14.72 -6.26 -10.43
N LEU A 50 15.07 -4.98 -10.63
CA LEU A 50 14.19 -3.86 -10.26
C LEU A 50 12.90 -3.82 -11.09
N GLY A 51 12.95 -4.25 -12.34
CA GLY A 51 11.79 -4.34 -13.23
C GLY A 51 10.83 -5.48 -12.84
N GLU A 52 11.35 -6.63 -12.46
CA GLU A 52 10.56 -7.78 -12.00
C GLU A 52 9.91 -7.51 -10.64
N GLY A 53 10.62 -6.92 -9.69
CA GLY A 53 10.07 -6.54 -8.39
C GLY A 53 8.91 -5.54 -8.51
N ARG A 54 9.01 -4.57 -9.41
CA ARG A 54 7.92 -3.60 -9.67
C ARG A 54 6.71 -4.26 -10.35
N ARG A 55 6.91 -5.20 -11.25
CA ARG A 55 5.83 -5.97 -11.89
C ARG A 55 5.11 -6.86 -10.89
N ALA A 56 5.84 -7.58 -10.06
CA ALA A 56 5.27 -8.40 -9.00
C ALA A 56 4.45 -7.55 -8.01
N GLY A 57 4.95 -6.37 -7.60
CA GLY A 57 4.22 -5.45 -6.76
C GLY A 57 2.93 -4.91 -7.40
N ASN A 58 2.94 -4.65 -8.71
CA ASN A 58 1.74 -4.20 -9.44
C ASN A 58 0.69 -5.31 -9.53
N ILE A 59 1.11 -6.56 -9.80
CA ILE A 59 0.22 -7.72 -9.84
C ILE A 59 -0.38 -7.97 -8.46
N GLY A 60 0.43 -7.94 -7.40
CA GLY A 60 -0.04 -8.09 -6.03
C GLY A 60 -1.08 -7.03 -5.65
N MET A 61 -0.84 -5.78 -6.02
CA MET A 61 -1.79 -4.68 -5.76
C MET A 61 -3.11 -4.86 -6.52
N SER A 62 -3.06 -5.29 -7.78
CA SER A 62 -4.27 -5.57 -8.57
C SER A 62 -5.08 -6.72 -7.98
N LEU A 63 -4.42 -7.78 -7.52
CA LEU A 63 -5.06 -8.91 -6.85
C LEU A 63 -5.69 -8.48 -5.51
N THR A 64 -5.03 -7.61 -4.75
CA THR A 64 -5.58 -7.08 -3.49
C THR A 64 -6.83 -6.24 -3.74
N TRP A 65 -6.84 -5.39 -4.76
CA TRP A 65 -8.04 -4.66 -5.17
C TRP A 65 -9.19 -5.59 -5.57
N LEU A 66 -8.88 -6.59 -6.40
CA LEU A 66 -9.88 -7.58 -6.81
C LEU A 66 -10.43 -8.37 -5.61
N GLY A 67 -9.55 -8.84 -4.71
CA GLY A 67 -9.95 -9.54 -3.49
C GLY A 67 -10.84 -8.67 -2.58
N THR A 68 -10.48 -7.40 -2.40
CA THR A 68 -11.26 -6.43 -1.62
C THR A 68 -12.65 -6.20 -2.23
N LEU A 69 -12.73 -6.07 -3.56
CA LEU A 69 -14.00 -5.94 -4.27
C LEU A 69 -14.88 -7.18 -4.10
N LEU A 70 -14.32 -8.38 -4.29
CA LEU A 70 -15.06 -9.63 -4.11
C LEU A 70 -15.55 -9.82 -2.68
N LEU A 71 -14.72 -9.46 -1.70
CA LEU A 71 -15.11 -9.51 -0.30
C LEU A 71 -16.24 -8.52 0.01
N GLY A 72 -16.18 -7.31 -0.51
CA GLY A 72 -17.27 -6.32 -0.42
C GLY A 72 -18.57 -6.82 -1.05
N MET A 73 -18.50 -7.45 -2.22
CA MET A 73 -19.66 -8.07 -2.86
C MET A 73 -20.24 -9.21 -2.02
N ALA A 74 -19.41 -10.06 -1.44
CA ALA A 74 -19.87 -11.14 -0.58
C ALA A 74 -20.61 -10.61 0.66
N ILE A 75 -20.12 -9.55 1.29
CA ILE A 75 -20.77 -8.87 2.41
C ILE A 75 -22.13 -8.27 1.98
N LEU A 76 -22.16 -7.61 0.81
CA LEU A 76 -23.39 -7.03 0.27
C LEU A 76 -24.45 -8.09 -0.01
N PHE A 77 -24.09 -9.17 -0.71
CA PHE A 77 -25.04 -10.26 -0.99
C PHE A 77 -25.54 -10.92 0.29
N ARG A 78 -24.67 -11.10 1.28
CA ARG A 78 -25.08 -11.64 2.58
C ARG A 78 -26.03 -10.70 3.31
N GLY A 79 -25.78 -9.38 3.29
CA GLY A 79 -26.69 -8.38 3.87
C GLY A 79 -28.05 -8.37 3.19
N LEU A 80 -28.06 -8.43 1.84
CA LEU A 80 -29.32 -8.48 1.07
C LEU A 80 -30.11 -9.76 1.34
N SER A 81 -29.44 -10.91 1.42
CA SER A 81 -30.10 -12.20 1.70
C SER A 81 -30.65 -12.27 3.15
N ALA A 82 -29.96 -11.64 4.10
CA ALA A 82 -30.39 -11.58 5.49
C ALA A 82 -31.45 -10.49 5.78
N GLY A 83 -31.63 -9.55 4.83
CA GLY A 83 -32.56 -8.39 5.03
C GLY A 83 -32.09 -7.44 6.14
N ARG A 84 -30.82 -7.48 6.53
CA ARG A 84 -30.23 -6.69 7.62
C ARG A 84 -28.76 -6.40 7.39
N VAL A 85 -28.20 -5.48 8.16
CA VAL A 85 -26.74 -5.24 8.17
C VAL A 85 -26.02 -6.51 8.62
N PRO A 86 -25.04 -7.04 7.83
CA PRO A 86 -24.37 -8.30 8.12
C PRO A 86 -23.28 -8.12 9.20
N MET A 87 -23.70 -7.94 10.44
CA MET A 87 -22.84 -7.76 11.63
C MET A 87 -23.43 -8.47 12.87
N GLY A 88 -24.21 -9.51 12.65
CA GLY A 88 -24.96 -10.20 13.71
C GLY A 88 -24.25 -11.38 14.34
N ASN A 89 -23.16 -11.86 13.76
CA ASN A 89 -22.36 -12.96 14.29
C ASN A 89 -20.85 -12.73 14.06
N MET A 90 -20.01 -13.53 14.71
CA MET A 90 -18.54 -13.39 14.63
C MET A 90 -18.00 -13.60 13.22
N TYR A 91 -18.63 -14.47 12.42
CA TYR A 91 -18.27 -14.67 11.03
C TYR A 91 -18.48 -13.38 10.21
N GLU A 92 -19.63 -12.76 10.34
CA GLU A 92 -19.97 -11.50 9.65
C GLU A 92 -19.05 -10.36 10.10
N PHE A 93 -18.70 -10.33 11.40
CA PHE A 93 -17.75 -9.36 11.95
C PHE A 93 -16.33 -9.55 11.37
N SER A 94 -15.83 -10.79 11.31
CA SER A 94 -14.53 -11.10 10.67
C SER A 94 -14.49 -10.66 9.20
N LEU A 95 -15.54 -10.97 8.43
CA LEU A 95 -15.61 -10.51 7.03
C LEU A 95 -15.57 -9.00 6.93
N ALA A 96 -16.32 -8.29 7.79
CA ALA A 96 -16.32 -6.83 7.81
C ALA A 96 -14.98 -6.24 8.25
N ALA A 97 -14.31 -6.85 9.23
CA ALA A 97 -12.99 -6.44 9.69
C ALA A 97 -11.93 -6.64 8.60
N GLY A 98 -11.88 -7.81 7.96
CA GLY A 98 -10.98 -8.09 6.85
C GLY A 98 -11.22 -7.13 5.67
N PHE A 99 -12.47 -6.82 5.36
CA PHE A 99 -12.83 -5.84 4.33
C PHE A 99 -12.34 -4.43 4.70
N ALA A 100 -12.56 -3.98 5.93
CA ALA A 100 -12.15 -2.65 6.38
C ALA A 100 -10.61 -2.48 6.33
N VAL A 101 -9.86 -3.48 6.79
CA VAL A 101 -8.39 -3.48 6.73
C VAL A 101 -7.91 -3.42 5.28
N SER A 102 -8.43 -4.31 4.42
CA SER A 102 -8.05 -4.37 3.01
C SER A 102 -8.40 -3.09 2.26
N LEU A 103 -9.60 -2.54 2.50
CA LEU A 103 -10.05 -1.29 1.88
C LEU A 103 -9.19 -0.10 2.32
N THR A 104 -8.91 0.01 3.62
CA THR A 104 -8.05 1.09 4.14
C THR A 104 -6.65 1.02 3.55
N TYR A 105 -6.07 -0.18 3.47
CA TYR A 105 -4.78 -0.40 2.80
C TYR A 105 -4.83 0.01 1.32
N CYS A 106 -5.84 -0.42 0.58
CA CYS A 106 -6.03 -0.05 -0.82
C CYS A 106 -6.13 1.47 -1.01
N LEU A 107 -6.92 2.16 -0.18
CA LEU A 107 -7.09 3.62 -0.24
C LEU A 107 -5.79 4.36 0.09
N MET A 108 -5.07 3.94 1.11
CA MET A 108 -3.77 4.53 1.47
C MET A 108 -2.72 4.31 0.38
N SER A 109 -2.74 3.15 -0.26
CA SER A 109 -1.80 2.80 -1.33
C SER A 109 -2.00 3.61 -2.62
N ILE A 110 -3.15 4.27 -2.80
CA ILE A 110 -3.37 5.23 -3.90
C ILE A 110 -2.51 6.48 -3.69
N SER A 111 -2.40 6.95 -2.45
CA SER A 111 -1.72 8.21 -2.11
C SER A 111 -0.23 8.03 -1.78
N ARG A 112 0.18 6.84 -1.37
CA ARG A 112 1.54 6.51 -0.96
C ARG A 112 1.94 5.12 -1.48
N ASP A 113 3.19 4.95 -1.86
CA ASP A 113 3.72 3.68 -2.37
C ASP A 113 3.99 2.72 -1.20
N LEU A 114 2.92 2.07 -0.71
CA LEU A 114 2.92 1.16 0.43
C LEU A 114 2.99 -0.32 0.02
N ARG A 115 3.53 -0.62 -1.18
CA ARG A 115 3.56 -1.99 -1.72
C ARG A 115 4.35 -2.97 -0.85
N TRP A 116 5.41 -2.50 -0.21
CA TRP A 116 6.23 -3.28 0.71
C TRP A 116 5.46 -3.73 1.97
N LEU A 117 4.44 -2.93 2.39
CA LEU A 117 3.57 -3.25 3.51
C LEU A 117 2.51 -4.31 3.14
N GLY A 118 2.30 -4.57 1.85
CA GLY A 118 1.25 -5.44 1.35
C GLY A 118 1.25 -6.84 1.98
N VAL A 119 2.42 -7.46 2.12
CA VAL A 119 2.54 -8.79 2.73
C VAL A 119 2.10 -8.77 4.20
N PHE A 120 2.52 -7.75 4.96
CA PHE A 120 2.18 -7.61 6.39
C PHE A 120 0.69 -7.35 6.64
N ILE A 121 -0.01 -6.82 5.66
CA ILE A 121 -1.47 -6.61 5.74
C ILE A 121 -2.24 -7.82 5.18
N THR A 122 -1.81 -8.34 4.03
CA THR A 122 -2.55 -9.43 3.35
C THR A 122 -2.49 -10.74 4.13
N VAL A 123 -1.37 -11.07 4.76
CA VAL A 123 -1.23 -12.33 5.52
C VAL A 123 -2.18 -12.38 6.70
N PRO A 124 -2.25 -11.39 7.61
CA PRO A 124 -3.24 -11.39 8.70
C PRO A 124 -4.68 -11.42 8.20
N VAL A 125 -5.01 -10.67 7.14
CA VAL A 125 -6.37 -10.67 6.55
C VAL A 125 -6.73 -12.05 6.00
N LEU A 126 -5.81 -12.72 5.30
CA LEU A 126 -6.05 -14.07 4.79
C LEU A 126 -6.19 -15.09 5.93
N LEU A 127 -5.43 -14.96 7.00
CA LEU A 127 -5.56 -15.81 8.18
C LEU A 127 -6.92 -15.59 8.88
N ASP A 128 -7.35 -14.35 9.06
CA ASP A 128 -8.65 -14.00 9.62
C ASP A 128 -9.79 -14.57 8.76
N LEU A 129 -9.75 -14.36 7.44
CA LEU A 129 -10.75 -14.91 6.52
C LEU A 129 -10.73 -16.45 6.47
N GLY A 130 -9.55 -17.08 6.54
CA GLY A 130 -9.41 -18.53 6.62
C GLY A 130 -10.03 -19.08 7.91
N LEU A 131 -9.77 -18.44 9.04
CA LEU A 131 -10.37 -18.78 10.34
C LEU A 131 -11.89 -18.55 10.31
N ALA A 132 -12.34 -17.46 9.72
CA ALA A 132 -13.75 -17.14 9.56
C ALA A 132 -14.49 -18.25 8.81
N LEU A 133 -13.92 -18.75 7.70
CA LEU A 133 -14.54 -19.77 6.88
C LEU A 133 -14.50 -21.16 7.52
N THR A 134 -13.45 -21.50 8.28
CA THR A 134 -13.26 -22.84 8.82
C THR A 134 -13.86 -23.05 10.21
N VAL A 135 -13.79 -22.02 11.06
CA VAL A 135 -14.16 -22.14 12.49
C VAL A 135 -15.40 -21.29 12.83
N LEU A 136 -15.49 -20.07 12.27
CA LEU A 136 -16.54 -19.12 12.62
C LEU A 136 -17.75 -19.18 11.68
N TYR A 137 -17.71 -20.03 10.65
CA TYR A 137 -18.81 -20.10 9.68
C TYR A 137 -20.14 -20.38 10.38
N ALA A 138 -21.08 -19.46 10.22
CA ALA A 138 -22.42 -19.56 10.73
C ALA A 138 -23.42 -19.11 9.66
N GLU A 139 -24.53 -19.86 9.57
CA GLU A 139 -25.63 -19.47 8.70
C GLU A 139 -26.25 -18.13 9.18
N SER A 140 -26.79 -17.37 8.22
CA SER A 140 -27.46 -16.11 8.53
C SER A 140 -28.78 -16.38 9.27
N SER A 141 -28.71 -16.41 10.60
CA SER A 141 -29.87 -16.49 11.47
C SER A 141 -30.44 -15.09 11.76
N GLN A 142 -31.73 -15.04 12.13
CA GLN A 142 -32.34 -13.80 12.56
C GLN A 142 -31.72 -13.31 13.87
N LEU A 143 -31.44 -11.99 13.97
CA LEU A 143 -30.93 -11.38 15.19
C LEU A 143 -31.96 -11.51 16.30
N VAL A 144 -31.47 -11.78 17.51
CA VAL A 144 -32.30 -11.67 18.72
C VAL A 144 -32.88 -10.24 18.78
N PRO A 145 -34.19 -10.06 19.08
CA PRO A 145 -34.83 -8.74 19.08
C PRO A 145 -34.11 -7.66 19.90
N ALA A 146 -33.40 -8.06 20.96
CA ALA A 146 -32.58 -7.16 21.78
C ALA A 146 -31.39 -6.55 21.06
N LEU A 147 -30.87 -7.21 20.00
CA LEU A 147 -29.72 -6.77 19.20
C LEU A 147 -30.15 -6.06 17.91
N ASN A 148 -31.44 -6.02 17.60
CA ASN A 148 -31.98 -5.36 16.42
C ASN A 148 -32.15 -3.86 16.66
N SER A 149 -31.06 -3.16 16.87
CA SER A 149 -31.00 -1.72 17.10
C SER A 149 -30.20 -1.01 16.02
N TYR A 150 -30.75 0.07 15.47
CA TYR A 150 -30.01 0.93 14.53
C TYR A 150 -28.71 1.49 15.10
N TRP A 151 -28.70 1.80 16.41
CA TRP A 151 -27.51 2.28 17.11
C TRP A 151 -26.39 1.23 17.17
N LEU A 152 -26.75 -0.04 17.30
CA LEU A 152 -25.77 -1.13 17.27
C LEU A 152 -25.05 -1.18 15.92
N ALA A 153 -25.80 -1.08 14.82
CA ALA A 153 -25.22 -1.09 13.48
C ALA A 153 -24.22 0.07 13.27
N ILE A 154 -24.57 1.28 13.73
CA ILE A 154 -23.66 2.44 13.66
C ILE A 154 -22.40 2.20 14.50
N HIS A 155 -22.57 1.76 15.75
CA HIS A 155 -21.45 1.53 16.66
C HIS A 155 -20.49 0.47 16.14
N VAL A 156 -20.99 -0.66 15.68
CA VAL A 156 -20.17 -1.75 15.13
C VAL A 156 -19.50 -1.33 13.84
N SER A 157 -20.17 -0.58 12.96
CA SER A 157 -19.55 -0.04 11.73
C SER A 157 -18.40 0.90 12.05
N ALA A 158 -18.56 1.80 13.03
CA ALA A 158 -17.49 2.68 13.49
C ALA A 158 -16.33 1.88 14.08
N ALA A 159 -16.60 0.87 14.90
CA ALA A 159 -15.58 0.00 15.48
C ALA A 159 -14.76 -0.74 14.40
N VAL A 160 -15.41 -1.26 13.36
CA VAL A 160 -14.76 -1.94 12.23
C VAL A 160 -13.85 -1.00 11.45
N VAL A 161 -14.27 0.24 11.20
CA VAL A 161 -13.43 1.26 10.54
C VAL A 161 -12.22 1.61 11.41
N CYS A 162 -12.41 1.82 12.71
CA CYS A 162 -11.31 2.06 13.64
C CYS A 162 -10.35 0.89 13.69
N PHE A 163 -10.84 -0.34 13.71
CA PHE A 163 -10.03 -1.55 13.69
C PHE A 163 -9.13 -1.59 12.44
N GLY A 164 -9.69 -1.30 11.25
CA GLY A 164 -8.93 -1.20 10.01
C GLY A 164 -7.81 -0.16 10.07
N ALA A 165 -8.11 1.04 10.58
CA ALA A 165 -7.14 2.12 10.73
C ALA A 165 -6.02 1.78 11.72
N PHE A 166 -6.37 1.21 12.88
CA PHE A 166 -5.39 0.80 13.89
C PHE A 166 -4.50 -0.34 13.42
N THR A 167 -5.03 -1.30 12.68
CA THR A 167 -4.24 -2.42 12.12
C THR A 167 -3.14 -1.90 11.20
N ILE A 168 -3.47 -0.93 10.33
CA ILE A 168 -2.47 -0.32 9.45
C ILE A 168 -1.49 0.55 10.25
N GLY A 169 -1.97 1.32 11.24
CA GLY A 169 -1.11 2.09 12.13
C GLY A 169 -0.13 1.19 12.88
N ALA A 170 -0.57 0.06 13.39
CA ALA A 170 0.28 -0.93 14.06
C ALA A 170 1.32 -1.53 13.09
N ALA A 171 0.93 -1.89 11.87
CA ALA A 171 1.85 -2.40 10.87
C ALA A 171 2.92 -1.38 10.48
N LEU A 172 2.55 -0.10 10.34
CA LEU A 172 3.50 1.00 10.05
C LEU A 172 4.44 1.30 11.22
N SER A 173 3.98 1.08 12.45
CA SER A 173 4.72 1.38 13.67
C SER A 173 5.66 0.23 14.09
N GLY A 174 5.37 -1.00 13.65
CA GLY A 174 6.17 -2.19 13.96
C GLY A 174 7.31 -2.47 12.97
N LEU A 175 7.38 -1.72 11.90
CA LEU A 175 8.38 -1.83 10.83
C LEU A 175 9.32 -0.63 10.80
#